data_bbc5fd3a2444b8ec0d3fe7dbb2a8ef53
#
_entry.id   bbc5fd3a2444b8ec0d3fe7dbb2a8ef53
#
_cell.length_a   1.000
_cell.length_b   1.000
_cell.length_c   1.000
_cell.angle_alpha   90.00
_cell.angle_beta   90.00
_cell.angle_gamma   90.00
#
_symmetry.space_group_name_H-M   'P 1'
#
loop_
_entity.id
_entity.type
_entity.pdbx_description
1 polymer ?
#
loop_
_entity_poly.entity_id
_entity_poly.type
_entity_poly.pdbx_seq_one_letter_code
_entity_poly.pdbx_strand_id
1 'polypeptide(L)'
;TRVFAGMEPERIISFAGSIISASGSAMVHPFTELMRKAGGGLMPVEAFSVHESGGLTAMIDGEDVYCGNAAFMRLMGVILPEKYVLNNGVYIAVAGVICGVFEMEYIASDAVKSALEELVGSDRHAIFAVRDFNITPSMLSVKFDMPTDGFDFPPYPERYAISGAE
;
A
#
# COMPACT_ATOMS: atom_id res chain seq x y z
N THR A 1 -8.28 4.97 10.92
CA THR A 1 -8.76 3.59 10.72
C THR A 1 -10.27 3.54 10.87
N ARG A 2 -10.95 2.96 9.91
CA ARG A 2 -12.39 2.66 9.98
C ARG A 2 -12.60 1.19 9.71
N VAL A 3 -13.41 0.55 10.54
CA VAL A 3 -13.74 -0.88 10.47
C VAL A 3 -15.19 -0.99 10.01
N PHE A 4 -15.46 -1.90 9.08
CA PHE A 4 -16.79 -2.21 8.57
C PHE A 4 -17.30 -3.53 9.16
N ALA A 5 -18.60 -3.76 9.09
CA ALA A 5 -19.35 -4.74 9.85
C ALA A 5 -18.78 -6.18 9.88
N GLY A 6 -18.89 -6.81 11.02
CA GLY A 6 -18.90 -8.26 11.21
C GLY A 6 -17.59 -8.92 11.63
N MET A 7 -16.46 -8.18 11.66
CA MET A 7 -15.17 -8.73 12.10
C MET A 7 -14.57 -7.85 13.20
N GLU A 8 -13.93 -8.47 14.18
CA GLU A 8 -13.26 -7.73 15.25
C GLU A 8 -12.11 -6.85 14.71
N PRO A 9 -12.00 -5.60 15.17
CA PRO A 9 -10.98 -4.67 14.68
C PRO A 9 -9.55 -5.21 14.76
N GLU A 10 -9.23 -5.93 15.83
CA GLU A 10 -7.95 -6.58 16.05
C GLU A 10 -7.61 -7.57 14.93
N ARG A 11 -8.59 -8.38 14.52
CA ARG A 11 -8.41 -9.37 13.46
C ARG A 11 -8.21 -8.71 12.09
N ILE A 12 -8.96 -7.65 11.79
CA ILE A 12 -8.80 -6.88 10.54
C ILE A 12 -7.39 -6.27 10.47
N ILE A 13 -6.92 -5.70 11.58
CA ILE A 13 -5.59 -5.11 11.67
C ILE A 13 -4.51 -6.19 11.53
N SER A 14 -4.74 -7.39 12.07
CA SER A 14 -3.83 -8.53 11.93
C SER A 14 -3.76 -9.02 10.48
N PHE A 15 -4.87 -9.12 9.76
CA PHE A 15 -4.87 -9.42 8.32
C PHE A 15 -4.10 -8.37 7.52
N ALA A 16 -4.41 -7.09 7.72
CA ALA A 16 -3.74 -6.00 7.02
C ALA A 16 -2.24 -5.95 7.32
N GLY A 17 -1.87 -6.05 8.59
CA GLY A 17 -0.47 -6.06 9.01
C GLY A 17 0.31 -7.25 8.47
N SER A 18 -0.30 -8.43 8.40
CA SER A 18 0.34 -9.65 7.90
C SER A 18 0.63 -9.55 6.40
N ILE A 19 -0.35 -9.17 5.59
CA ILE A 19 -0.15 -9.06 4.13
C ILE A 19 0.80 -7.91 3.78
N ILE A 20 0.76 -6.79 4.51
CA ILE A 20 1.69 -5.66 4.32
C ILE A 20 3.10 -6.07 4.75
N SER A 21 3.26 -6.83 5.84
CA SER A 21 4.57 -7.36 6.25
C SER A 21 5.18 -8.27 5.18
N ALA A 22 4.37 -9.13 4.57
CA ALA A 22 4.82 -9.97 3.47
C ALA A 22 5.26 -9.16 2.23
N SER A 23 4.70 -7.96 2.04
CA SER A 23 5.08 -7.07 0.93
C SER A 23 6.47 -6.43 1.08
N GLY A 24 6.99 -6.32 2.30
CA GLY A 24 8.24 -5.62 2.57
C GLY A 24 8.24 -4.13 2.18
N SER A 25 7.05 -3.50 2.13
CA SER A 25 6.90 -2.08 1.81
C SER A 25 7.21 -1.19 3.00
N ALA A 26 7.37 0.11 2.77
CA ALA A 26 7.53 1.10 3.85
C ALA A 26 6.33 1.17 4.80
N MET A 27 5.16 0.66 4.38
CA MET A 27 3.97 0.57 5.21
C MET A 27 4.08 -0.46 6.35
N VAL A 28 5.07 -1.36 6.33
CA VAL A 28 5.27 -2.38 7.38
C VAL A 28 5.38 -1.74 8.77
N HIS A 29 6.17 -0.68 8.89
CA HIS A 29 6.37 -0.03 10.19
C HIS A 29 5.07 0.52 10.81
N PRO A 30 4.28 1.38 10.15
CA PRO A 30 3.05 1.89 10.73
C PRO A 30 2.00 0.79 11.00
N PHE A 31 1.94 -0.26 10.17
CA PHE A 31 1.01 -1.36 10.43
C PHE A 31 1.45 -2.28 11.57
N THR A 32 2.75 -2.50 11.77
CA THR A 32 3.29 -3.20 12.95
C THR A 32 2.93 -2.47 14.24
N GLU A 33 3.10 -1.14 14.27
CA GLU A 33 2.70 -0.33 15.42
C GLU A 33 1.19 -0.37 15.67
N LEU A 34 0.39 -0.37 14.62
CA LEU A 34 -1.06 -0.46 14.72
C LEU A 34 -1.49 -1.83 15.30
N MET A 35 -0.90 -2.94 14.81
CA MET A 35 -1.13 -4.27 15.36
C MET A 35 -0.78 -4.34 16.84
N ARG A 36 0.40 -3.85 17.22
CA ARG A 36 0.82 -3.84 18.63
C ARG A 36 -0.15 -3.09 19.52
N LYS A 37 -0.67 -1.94 19.07
CA LYS A 37 -1.66 -1.13 19.82
C LYS A 37 -3.02 -1.79 19.93
N ALA A 38 -3.39 -2.57 18.91
CA ALA A 38 -4.67 -3.26 18.87
C ALA A 38 -4.66 -4.63 19.61
N GLY A 39 -3.50 -5.09 20.04
CA GLY A 39 -3.36 -6.43 20.63
C GLY A 39 -3.31 -7.56 19.60
N GLY A 40 -3.21 -7.23 18.30
CA GLY A 40 -3.10 -8.19 17.22
C GLY A 40 -1.69 -8.73 17.02
N GLY A 41 -1.55 -9.72 16.15
CA GLY A 41 -0.28 -10.36 15.81
C GLY A 41 -0.19 -10.75 14.34
N LEU A 42 1.04 -11.05 13.90
CA LEU A 42 1.29 -11.56 12.56
C LEU A 42 0.72 -12.96 12.39
N MET A 43 0.07 -13.17 11.26
CA MET A 43 -0.50 -14.45 10.83
C MET A 43 0.31 -15.00 9.65
N PRO A 44 0.40 -16.32 9.47
CA PRO A 44 1.04 -16.92 8.30
C PRO A 44 0.36 -16.44 7.00
N VAL A 45 1.19 -16.05 6.02
CA VAL A 45 0.73 -15.56 4.71
C VAL A 45 1.12 -16.59 3.66
N GLU A 46 0.12 -17.11 2.94
CA GLU A 46 0.28 -18.07 1.87
C GLU A 46 -0.19 -17.46 0.54
N ALA A 47 0.29 -18.00 -0.58
CA ALA A 47 -0.11 -17.59 -1.93
C ALA A 47 -0.05 -16.06 -2.17
N PHE A 48 0.95 -15.39 -1.60
CA PHE A 48 1.13 -13.95 -1.76
C PHE A 48 1.34 -13.56 -3.21
N SER A 49 0.62 -12.56 -3.69
CA SER A 49 0.75 -12.03 -5.04
C SER A 49 0.59 -10.51 -5.08
N VAL A 50 1.29 -9.90 -6.04
CA VAL A 50 1.30 -8.45 -6.30
C VAL A 50 0.60 -8.15 -7.62
N HIS A 51 -0.29 -7.17 -7.66
CA HIS A 51 -1.09 -6.81 -8.82
C HIS A 51 -0.76 -5.41 -9.36
N GLU A 52 -0.75 -5.25 -10.69
CA GLU A 52 -0.40 -4.00 -11.37
C GLU A 52 -1.25 -2.80 -10.93
N SER A 53 -2.51 -3.04 -10.63
CA SER A 53 -3.46 -2.00 -10.19
C SER A 53 -3.18 -1.42 -8.79
N GLY A 54 -2.09 -1.83 -8.16
CA GLY A 54 -1.72 -1.35 -6.82
C GLY A 54 -2.44 -2.12 -5.71
N GLY A 55 -2.27 -3.43 -5.70
CA GLY A 55 -2.85 -4.29 -4.68
C GLY A 55 -2.08 -5.58 -4.47
N LEU A 56 -2.41 -6.21 -3.36
CA LEU A 56 -1.84 -7.45 -2.85
C LEU A 56 -2.97 -8.44 -2.61
N THR A 57 -2.72 -9.69 -2.92
CA THR A 57 -3.60 -10.80 -2.54
C THR A 57 -2.82 -11.86 -1.79
N ALA A 58 -3.46 -12.53 -0.87
CA ALA A 58 -2.88 -13.66 -0.14
C ALA A 58 -3.99 -14.52 0.45
N MET A 59 -3.61 -15.73 0.86
CA MET A 59 -4.43 -16.55 1.75
C MET A 59 -3.87 -16.42 3.17
N ILE A 60 -4.71 -16.05 4.12
CA ILE A 60 -4.36 -15.88 5.54
C ILE A 60 -5.46 -16.50 6.37
N ASP A 61 -5.11 -17.43 7.25
CA ASP A 61 -6.07 -18.18 8.10
C ASP A 61 -7.19 -18.87 7.28
N GLY A 62 -6.83 -19.37 6.09
CA GLY A 62 -7.76 -20.02 5.16
C GLY A 62 -8.72 -19.10 4.41
N GLU A 63 -8.57 -17.78 4.54
CA GLU A 63 -9.40 -16.77 3.89
C GLU A 63 -8.63 -16.05 2.77
N ASP A 64 -9.33 -15.75 1.68
CA ASP A 64 -8.81 -14.87 0.63
C ASP A 64 -8.78 -13.43 1.12
N VAL A 65 -7.58 -12.87 1.24
CA VAL A 65 -7.34 -11.50 1.73
C VAL A 65 -6.83 -10.61 0.61
N TYR A 66 -7.52 -9.49 0.40
CA TYR A 66 -7.12 -8.44 -0.56
C TYR A 66 -6.73 -7.19 0.21
N CYS A 67 -5.58 -6.61 -0.14
CA CYS A 67 -5.10 -5.36 0.44
C CYS A 67 -4.62 -4.43 -0.68
N GLY A 68 -5.13 -3.21 -0.76
CA GLY A 68 -4.75 -2.31 -1.84
C GLY A 68 -5.49 -0.98 -1.82
N ASN A 69 -5.35 -0.23 -2.90
CA ASN A 69 -6.06 1.03 -3.11
C ASN A 69 -7.51 0.81 -3.59
N ALA A 70 -8.29 1.90 -3.69
CA ALA A 70 -9.69 1.82 -4.11
C ALA A 70 -9.87 1.28 -5.54
N ALA A 71 -8.95 1.56 -6.45
CA ALA A 71 -9.01 1.08 -7.83
C ALA A 71 -8.82 -0.44 -7.88
N PHE A 72 -7.85 -0.96 -7.14
CA PHE A 72 -7.63 -2.39 -6.99
C PHE A 72 -8.85 -3.11 -6.41
N MET A 73 -9.45 -2.58 -5.34
CA MET A 73 -10.65 -3.19 -4.73
C MET A 73 -11.81 -3.29 -5.73
N ARG A 74 -12.04 -2.24 -6.54
CA ARG A 74 -13.07 -2.28 -7.60
C ARG A 74 -12.77 -3.31 -8.67
N LEU A 75 -11.50 -3.43 -9.07
CA LEU A 75 -11.06 -4.44 -10.04
C LEU A 75 -11.31 -5.87 -9.52
N MET A 76 -11.10 -6.10 -8.23
CA MET A 76 -11.40 -7.37 -7.56
C MET A 76 -12.90 -7.60 -7.28
N GLY A 77 -13.77 -6.70 -7.73
CA GLY A 77 -15.21 -6.81 -7.54
C GLY A 77 -15.70 -6.48 -6.12
N VAL A 78 -14.84 -5.91 -5.28
CA VAL A 78 -15.19 -5.50 -3.92
C VAL A 78 -16.02 -4.22 -3.95
N ILE A 79 -17.19 -4.22 -3.33
CA ILE A 79 -18.08 -3.06 -3.25
C ILE A 79 -17.55 -2.10 -2.18
N LEU A 80 -17.17 -0.89 -2.61
CA LEU A 80 -16.73 0.18 -1.70
C LEU A 80 -17.88 1.17 -1.48
N PRO A 81 -18.25 1.46 -0.21
CA PRO A 81 -19.17 2.55 0.07
C PRO A 81 -18.57 3.90 -0.37
N GLU A 82 -19.31 4.69 -1.17
CA GLU A 82 -18.82 5.93 -1.79
C GLU A 82 -18.20 6.92 -0.78
N LYS A 83 -18.82 7.06 0.38
CA LYS A 83 -18.36 7.96 1.46
C LYS A 83 -17.00 7.57 2.08
N TYR A 84 -16.44 6.41 1.71
CA TYR A 84 -15.16 5.92 2.23
C TYR A 84 -14.10 5.75 1.15
N VAL A 85 -14.31 6.34 -0.02
CA VAL A 85 -13.28 6.39 -1.06
C VAL A 85 -12.27 7.48 -0.70
N LEU A 86 -11.06 7.04 -0.31
CA LEU A 86 -9.96 7.89 0.12
C LEU A 86 -8.83 7.85 -0.93
N ASN A 87 -8.22 8.98 -1.19
CA ASN A 87 -7.11 9.08 -2.16
C ASN A 87 -5.87 8.26 -1.72
N ASN A 88 -5.59 8.23 -0.41
CA ASN A 88 -4.46 7.50 0.17
C ASN A 88 -4.95 6.38 1.10
N GLY A 89 -6.06 5.72 0.72
CA GLY A 89 -6.63 4.64 1.50
C GLY A 89 -5.90 3.33 1.26
N VAL A 90 -5.64 2.60 2.34
CA VAL A 90 -5.30 1.17 2.32
C VAL A 90 -6.55 0.41 2.73
N TYR A 91 -7.12 -0.32 1.79
CA TYR A 91 -8.33 -1.09 1.99
C TYR A 91 -7.98 -2.55 2.26
N ILE A 92 -8.75 -3.19 3.12
CA ILE A 92 -8.67 -4.61 3.40
C ILE A 92 -10.03 -5.26 3.15
N ALA A 93 -10.04 -6.32 2.34
CA ALA A 93 -11.21 -7.15 2.13
C ALA A 93 -10.86 -8.61 2.43
N VAL A 94 -11.80 -9.34 3.00
CA VAL A 94 -11.68 -10.76 3.32
C VAL A 94 -12.85 -11.48 2.69
N ALA A 95 -12.60 -12.58 2.00
CA ALA A 95 -13.59 -13.33 1.24
C ALA A 95 -14.46 -12.44 0.30
N GLY A 96 -13.81 -11.44 -0.33
CA GLY A 96 -14.49 -10.51 -1.26
C GLY A 96 -15.31 -9.40 -0.59
N VAL A 97 -15.35 -9.33 0.74
CA VAL A 97 -16.10 -8.31 1.48
C VAL A 97 -15.15 -7.30 2.11
N ILE A 98 -15.44 -6.00 1.90
CA ILE A 98 -14.67 -4.93 2.53
C ILE A 98 -14.80 -4.98 4.05
N CYS A 99 -13.68 -5.07 4.75
CA CYS A 99 -13.64 -5.15 6.21
C CYS A 99 -13.10 -3.89 6.87
N GLY A 100 -12.21 -3.16 6.20
CA GLY A 100 -11.63 -1.96 6.77
C GLY A 100 -10.97 -1.05 5.75
N VAL A 101 -10.74 0.19 6.17
CA VAL A 101 -9.93 1.18 5.46
C VAL A 101 -9.04 1.92 6.44
N PHE A 102 -7.79 2.05 6.06
CA PHE A 102 -6.75 2.80 6.79
C PHE A 102 -6.36 4.00 5.95
N GLU A 103 -6.59 5.20 6.46
CA GLU A 103 -6.14 6.42 5.82
C GLU A 103 -4.66 6.63 6.14
N MET A 104 -3.85 6.75 5.09
CA MET A 104 -2.42 6.97 5.19
C MET A 104 -2.09 8.44 5.02
N GLU A 105 -1.29 8.98 5.93
CA GLU A 105 -0.71 10.30 5.81
C GLU A 105 0.74 10.18 5.33
N TYR A 106 1.05 10.82 4.21
CA TYR A 106 2.40 10.87 3.64
C TYR A 106 2.99 12.24 3.87
N ILE A 107 4.22 12.26 4.38
CA ILE A 107 4.98 13.49 4.65
C ILE A 107 6.31 13.37 3.91
N ALA A 108 6.59 14.30 3.02
CA ALA A 108 7.91 14.42 2.41
C ALA A 108 8.77 15.34 3.26
N SER A 109 9.92 14.84 3.74
CA SER A 109 10.91 15.70 4.39
C SER A 109 11.58 16.61 3.37
N ASP A 110 12.06 17.78 3.82
CA ASP A 110 12.79 18.73 2.95
C ASP A 110 14.04 18.07 2.34
N ALA A 111 14.70 17.19 3.08
CA ALA A 111 15.85 16.45 2.59
C ALA A 111 15.50 15.52 1.41
N VAL A 112 14.34 14.84 1.47
CA VAL A 112 13.87 13.99 0.36
C VAL A 112 13.51 14.84 -0.84
N LYS A 113 12.81 15.98 -0.64
CA LYS A 113 12.46 16.88 -1.73
C LYS A 113 13.72 17.40 -2.44
N SER A 114 14.68 17.93 -1.68
CA SER A 114 15.95 18.45 -2.24
C SER A 114 16.73 17.37 -2.98
N ALA A 115 16.79 16.16 -2.45
CA ALA A 115 17.47 15.05 -3.13
C ALA A 115 16.81 14.67 -4.45
N LEU A 116 15.48 14.67 -4.51
CA LEU A 116 14.73 14.37 -5.74
C LEU A 116 14.86 15.50 -6.78
N GLU A 117 14.84 16.77 -6.35
CA GLU A 117 15.08 17.91 -7.23
C GLU A 117 16.50 17.88 -7.82
N GLU A 118 17.51 17.53 -7.03
CA GLU A 118 18.89 17.35 -7.50
C GLU A 118 19.02 16.22 -8.51
N LEU A 119 18.31 15.09 -8.29
CA LEU A 119 18.28 13.97 -9.23
C LEU A 119 17.65 14.36 -10.57
N VAL A 120 16.53 15.10 -10.56
CA VAL A 120 15.88 15.59 -11.77
C VAL A 120 16.78 16.60 -12.53
N GLY A 121 17.53 17.43 -11.83
CA GLY A 121 18.49 18.37 -12.41
C GLY A 121 19.77 17.71 -12.94
N SER A 122 20.00 16.43 -12.64
CA SER A 122 21.13 15.67 -13.12
C SER A 122 20.80 14.94 -14.44
N ASP A 123 21.81 14.69 -15.25
CA ASP A 123 21.66 13.89 -16.50
C ASP A 123 21.55 12.36 -16.21
N ARG A 124 20.85 12.02 -15.12
CA ARG A 124 20.67 10.65 -14.65
C ARG A 124 19.20 10.26 -14.67
N HIS A 125 18.90 9.12 -15.28
CA HIS A 125 17.58 8.50 -15.16
C HIS A 125 17.45 7.83 -13.80
N ALA A 126 16.51 8.30 -12.99
CA ALA A 126 16.22 7.71 -11.69
C ALA A 126 14.97 6.82 -11.78
N ILE A 127 15.02 5.63 -11.16
CA ILE A 127 13.92 4.68 -11.12
C ILE A 127 13.27 4.74 -9.73
N PHE A 128 11.96 4.94 -9.68
CA PHE A 128 11.18 5.00 -8.44
C PHE A 128 10.56 3.64 -8.12
N ALA A 129 11.37 2.73 -7.55
CA ALA A 129 10.97 1.36 -7.26
C ALA A 129 10.43 1.18 -5.82
N VAL A 130 9.46 2.00 -5.43
CA VAL A 130 8.86 1.95 -4.09
C VAL A 130 7.73 0.92 -4.02
N ARG A 131 7.77 0.01 -3.03
CA ARG A 131 6.76 -1.03 -2.80
C ARG A 131 5.50 -0.52 -2.08
N ASP A 132 5.19 0.75 -2.17
CA ASP A 132 3.94 1.33 -1.68
C ASP A 132 3.05 1.65 -2.89
N PHE A 133 1.89 0.98 -2.97
CA PHE A 133 0.96 1.12 -4.09
C PHE A 133 0.25 2.49 -4.14
N ASN A 134 0.26 3.26 -3.06
CA ASN A 134 -0.27 4.62 -3.04
C ASN A 134 0.73 5.66 -3.56
N ILE A 135 2.03 5.31 -3.64
CA ILE A 135 3.03 6.22 -4.20
C ILE A 135 3.02 6.10 -5.72
N THR A 136 2.43 7.10 -6.34
CA THR A 136 2.26 7.23 -7.79
C THR A 136 2.80 8.57 -8.27
N PRO A 137 3.13 8.74 -9.57
CA PRO A 137 3.51 10.04 -10.11
C PRO A 137 2.51 11.15 -9.78
N SER A 138 1.22 10.86 -9.94
CA SER A 138 0.15 11.80 -9.64
C SER A 138 0.13 12.21 -8.16
N MET A 139 0.32 11.28 -7.25
CA MET A 139 0.36 11.56 -5.81
C MET A 139 1.56 12.47 -5.48
N LEU A 140 2.73 12.18 -6.02
CA LEU A 140 3.94 12.97 -5.78
C LEU A 140 3.81 14.39 -6.34
N SER A 141 3.30 14.52 -7.56
CA SER A 141 3.11 15.83 -8.20
C SER A 141 2.05 16.66 -7.48
N VAL A 142 0.85 16.09 -7.22
CA VAL A 142 -0.27 16.85 -6.66
C VAL A 142 -0.07 17.18 -5.17
N LYS A 143 0.45 16.22 -4.40
CA LYS A 143 0.55 16.39 -2.94
C LYS A 143 1.83 17.11 -2.51
N PHE A 144 2.93 16.88 -3.22
CA PHE A 144 4.25 17.38 -2.81
C PHE A 144 4.87 18.38 -3.77
N ASP A 145 4.15 18.71 -4.86
CA ASP A 145 4.63 19.60 -5.91
C ASP A 145 6.01 19.15 -6.46
N MET A 146 6.16 17.83 -6.60
CA MET A 146 7.42 17.24 -7.05
C MET A 146 7.40 17.03 -8.57
N PRO A 147 8.48 17.41 -9.27
CA PRO A 147 8.62 17.08 -10.68
C PRO A 147 8.77 15.57 -10.83
N THR A 148 7.94 14.96 -11.67
CA THR A 148 7.95 13.51 -11.91
C THR A 148 8.47 13.12 -13.29
N ASP A 149 8.70 14.09 -14.17
CA ASP A 149 9.12 13.89 -15.56
C ASP A 149 10.54 13.30 -15.70
N GLY A 150 11.38 13.43 -14.66
CA GLY A 150 12.73 12.89 -14.61
C GLY A 150 12.83 11.48 -13.99
N PHE A 151 11.71 10.85 -13.66
CA PHE A 151 11.68 9.55 -13.00
C PHE A 151 10.93 8.51 -13.80
N ASP A 152 11.49 7.30 -13.87
CA ASP A 152 10.77 6.12 -14.32
C ASP A 152 10.00 5.50 -13.16
N PHE A 153 8.70 5.26 -13.38
CA PHE A 153 7.82 4.57 -12.44
C PHE A 153 7.45 3.21 -13.02
N PRO A 154 8.19 2.14 -12.72
CA PRO A 154 7.88 0.81 -13.22
C PRO A 154 6.46 0.36 -12.76
N PRO A 155 5.81 -0.54 -13.49
CA PRO A 155 4.61 -1.23 -13.04
C PRO A 155 4.81 -1.81 -11.64
N TYR A 156 3.77 -1.81 -10.82
CA TYR A 156 3.88 -2.14 -9.41
C TYR A 156 4.56 -3.50 -9.13
N PRO A 157 4.27 -4.60 -9.86
CA PRO A 157 4.98 -5.86 -9.68
C PRO A 157 6.49 -5.79 -10.00
N GLU A 158 6.88 -5.01 -11.02
CA GLU A 158 8.27 -4.85 -11.40
C GLU A 158 9.10 -4.13 -10.33
N ARG A 159 8.48 -3.25 -9.53
CA ARG A 159 9.12 -2.59 -8.40
C ARG A 159 9.64 -3.59 -7.37
N TYR A 160 8.95 -4.72 -7.21
CA TYR A 160 9.41 -5.81 -6.33
C TYR A 160 10.65 -6.51 -6.86
N ALA A 161 10.71 -6.77 -8.17
CA ALA A 161 11.89 -7.35 -8.79
C ALA A 161 13.11 -6.42 -8.69
N ILE A 162 12.93 -5.12 -8.96
CA ILE A 162 14.00 -4.12 -8.92
C ILE A 162 14.50 -3.91 -7.49
N SER A 163 13.61 -3.78 -6.51
CA SER A 163 13.97 -3.47 -5.11
C SER A 163 14.35 -4.69 -4.27
N GLY A 164 14.17 -5.90 -4.78
CA GLY A 164 14.53 -7.15 -4.13
C GLY A 164 15.78 -7.84 -4.71
N ALA A 165 16.40 -7.23 -5.72
CA ALA A 165 17.67 -7.72 -6.25
C ALA A 165 18.79 -7.36 -5.26
N GLU A 166 19.17 -8.30 -4.38
CA GLU A 166 20.45 -8.35 -3.69
C GLU A 166 21.43 -9.24 -4.46
#